data_c74e060f210460272962eb2b2496b06f
#
_entry.id   c74e060f210460272962eb2b2496b06f
#
_cell.length_a   1.000
_cell.length_b   1.000
_cell.length_c   1.000
_cell.angle_alpha   90.00
_cell.angle_beta   90.00
_cell.angle_gamma   90.00
#
_symmetry.space_group_name_H-M   'P 1'
#
loop_
_entity.id
_entity.type
_entity.pdbx_description
1 polymer ?
#
loop_
_entity_poly.entity_id
_entity_poly.type
_entity_poly.pdbx_seq_one_letter_code
_entity_poly.pdbx_strand_id
1 'polypeptide(L)'
;LCGWFMPTECLEGYVHMLKILVTKYGIPENFYSDKHTILISPIDGNLTQFGHICEDLGINIIAANTPQAKGKVEKWNNTIQNRLVNDIKRFNIKSIDELNKFFNDFYCDYLNKKYAYEPKEKGSSFVPINNIDLSNILCIREERKMLDGNVISWKNNYYQVINEDNSIKQIFKGTSLMIYQNVLTKIVKVKYYNHFYNTVQIEGHRQDPVKREQLRIDNQKQLEQVLK
;
A
#
# COMPACT_ATOMS: atom_id res chain seq x y z
N LEU A 1 -7.17 10.77 -14.00
CA LEU A 1 -8.05 10.05 -13.06
C LEU A 1 -7.58 8.61 -12.91
N CYS A 2 -7.66 8.08 -11.71
CA CYS A 2 -7.54 6.66 -11.39
C CYS A 2 -8.46 6.35 -10.19
N GLY A 3 -8.74 5.09 -9.93
CA GLY A 3 -9.56 4.68 -8.80
C GLY A 3 -9.50 3.19 -8.55
N TRP A 4 -9.95 2.78 -7.38
CA TRP A 4 -10.03 1.38 -6.99
C TRP A 4 -11.27 1.15 -6.15
N PHE A 5 -12.06 0.14 -6.49
CA PHE A 5 -13.30 -0.21 -5.79
C PHE A 5 -13.05 -1.38 -4.84
N MET A 6 -13.60 -1.26 -3.65
CA MET A 6 -13.56 -2.30 -2.62
C MET A 6 -14.97 -2.47 -2.03
N PRO A 7 -15.29 -3.62 -1.41
CA PRO A 7 -16.58 -3.81 -0.74
C PRO A 7 -16.82 -2.80 0.38
N THR A 8 -15.76 -2.39 1.05
CA THR A 8 -15.76 -1.39 2.13
C THR A 8 -14.52 -0.52 2.02
N GLU A 9 -14.59 0.69 2.55
CA GLU A 9 -13.45 1.57 2.65
C GLU A 9 -12.35 0.94 3.55
N CYS A 10 -11.15 0.77 3.02
CA CYS A 10 -10.04 0.14 3.74
C CYS A 10 -8.68 0.60 3.20
N LEU A 11 -7.64 0.43 4.01
CA LEU A 11 -6.26 0.78 3.67
C LEU A 11 -5.80 0.12 2.34
N GLU A 12 -6.19 -1.13 2.12
CA GLU A 12 -5.80 -1.88 0.92
C GLU A 12 -6.29 -1.20 -0.37
N GLY A 13 -7.53 -0.70 -0.37
CA GLY A 13 -8.09 0.05 -1.50
C GLY A 13 -7.32 1.33 -1.80
N TYR A 14 -6.94 2.08 -0.77
CA TYR A 14 -6.12 3.28 -0.93
C TYR A 14 -4.73 2.97 -1.47
N VAL A 15 -4.12 1.89 -1.00
CA VAL A 15 -2.79 1.47 -1.49
C VAL A 15 -2.84 0.96 -2.92
N HIS A 16 -3.89 0.24 -3.33
CA HIS A 16 -4.12 -0.11 -4.74
C HIS A 16 -4.23 1.13 -5.62
N MET A 17 -5.08 2.08 -5.22
CA MET A 17 -5.26 3.34 -5.94
C MET A 17 -3.93 4.12 -6.04
N LEU A 18 -3.20 4.24 -4.94
CA LEU A 18 -1.91 4.93 -4.91
C LEU A 18 -0.89 4.24 -5.83
N LYS A 19 -0.80 2.90 -5.81
CA LYS A 19 0.07 2.14 -6.71
C LYS A 19 -0.22 2.44 -8.17
N ILE A 20 -1.50 2.43 -8.56
CA ILE A 20 -1.92 2.78 -9.94
C ILE A 20 -1.52 4.22 -10.26
N LEU A 21 -1.79 5.16 -9.36
CA LEU A 21 -1.47 6.56 -9.54
C LEU A 21 0.03 6.77 -9.83
N VAL A 22 0.88 6.28 -8.93
CA VAL A 22 2.33 6.52 -9.02
C VAL A 22 2.96 5.78 -10.19
N THR A 23 2.42 4.61 -10.57
CA THR A 23 2.91 3.84 -11.71
C THR A 23 2.51 4.47 -13.05
N LYS A 24 1.27 4.99 -13.15
CA LYS A 24 0.72 5.54 -14.41
C LYS A 24 1.14 6.99 -14.66
N TYR A 25 1.19 7.80 -13.60
CA TYR A 25 1.35 9.26 -13.71
C TYR A 25 2.62 9.79 -13.04
N GLY A 26 3.23 9.01 -12.16
CA GLY A 26 4.31 9.44 -11.29
C GLY A 26 3.82 9.81 -9.88
N ILE A 27 4.75 10.17 -9.02
CA ILE A 27 4.52 10.56 -7.63
C ILE A 27 4.03 12.00 -7.61
N PRO A 28 2.82 12.31 -7.12
CA PRO A 28 2.36 13.69 -6.98
C PRO A 28 3.14 14.40 -5.87
N GLU A 29 3.48 15.67 -6.06
CA GLU A 29 4.11 16.47 -5.01
C GLU A 29 3.18 16.68 -3.80
N ASN A 30 1.87 16.79 -4.07
CA ASN A 30 0.90 17.08 -3.03
C ASN A 30 -0.37 16.24 -3.20
N PHE A 31 -0.92 15.76 -2.07
CA PHE A 31 -2.30 15.31 -1.96
C PHE A 31 -3.13 16.38 -1.28
N TYR A 32 -4.15 16.84 -1.99
CA TYR A 32 -5.15 17.73 -1.46
C TYR A 32 -6.40 16.93 -1.08
N SER A 33 -6.65 16.80 0.20
CA SER A 33 -7.78 16.02 0.72
C SER A 33 -8.52 16.79 1.81
N ASP A 34 -9.73 16.34 2.12
CA ASP A 34 -10.36 16.78 3.37
C ASP A 34 -9.56 16.23 4.57
N LYS A 35 -9.93 16.68 5.78
CA LYS A 35 -9.32 16.17 7.03
C LYS A 35 -9.71 14.70 7.24
N HIS A 36 -9.35 13.87 6.28
CA HIS A 36 -9.76 12.48 6.23
C HIS A 36 -8.91 11.66 7.20
N THR A 37 -9.56 10.90 8.04
CA THR A 37 -8.95 10.02 9.05
C THR A 37 -8.00 8.97 8.49
N ILE A 38 -8.01 8.77 7.16
CA ILE A 38 -7.08 7.84 6.50
C ILE A 38 -5.64 8.36 6.44
N LEU A 39 -5.43 9.68 6.44
CA LEU A 39 -4.10 10.30 6.32
C LEU A 39 -3.55 10.70 7.69
N ILE A 40 -4.39 11.29 8.53
CA ILE A 40 -4.02 11.82 9.84
C ILE A 40 -5.00 11.27 10.87
N SER A 41 -4.47 10.73 11.95
CA SER A 41 -5.26 10.23 13.07
C SER A 41 -5.98 11.39 13.78
N PRO A 42 -7.30 11.32 13.95
CA PRO A 42 -8.05 12.36 14.67
C PRO A 42 -7.81 12.32 16.18
N ILE A 43 -7.19 11.26 16.70
CA ILE A 43 -6.98 11.04 18.14
C ILE A 43 -5.74 11.80 18.61
N ASP A 44 -4.64 11.69 17.89
CA ASP A 44 -3.32 12.18 18.30
C ASP A 44 -2.67 13.13 17.29
N GLY A 45 -3.29 13.33 16.14
CA GLY A 45 -2.77 14.18 15.07
C GLY A 45 -1.57 13.59 14.31
N ASN A 46 -1.20 12.34 14.59
CA ASN A 46 -0.10 11.66 13.92
C ASN A 46 -0.52 11.12 12.56
N LEU A 47 0.47 10.81 11.73
CA LEU A 47 0.23 10.11 10.47
C LEU A 47 -0.33 8.71 10.72
N THR A 48 -1.32 8.34 9.94
CA THR A 48 -1.78 6.95 9.87
C THR A 48 -0.80 6.08 9.07
N GLN A 49 -1.06 4.80 8.96
CA GLN A 49 -0.26 3.91 8.10
C GLN A 49 -0.24 4.38 6.64
N PHE A 50 -1.37 4.87 6.12
CA PHE A 50 -1.42 5.43 4.76
C PHE A 50 -0.71 6.79 4.67
N GLY A 51 -0.82 7.62 5.70
CA GLY A 51 -0.06 8.86 5.82
C GLY A 51 1.45 8.62 5.76
N HIS A 52 1.94 7.60 6.47
CA HIS A 52 3.34 7.20 6.41
C HIS A 52 3.79 6.70 5.04
N ILE A 53 2.93 5.96 4.32
CA ILE A 53 3.21 5.55 2.93
C ILE A 53 3.36 6.78 2.02
N CYS A 54 2.50 7.78 2.19
CA CYS A 54 2.60 9.03 1.44
C CYS A 54 3.88 9.80 1.78
N GLU A 55 4.23 9.88 3.06
CA GLU A 55 5.48 10.50 3.54
C GLU A 55 6.73 9.81 2.94
N ASP A 56 6.77 8.48 2.95
CA ASP A 56 7.87 7.68 2.38
C ASP A 56 8.02 7.91 0.85
N LEU A 57 6.94 8.28 0.17
CA LEU A 57 6.95 8.69 -1.25
C LEU A 57 7.28 10.17 -1.44
N GLY A 58 7.45 10.95 -0.37
CA GLY A 58 7.66 12.40 -0.45
C GLY A 58 6.42 13.20 -0.85
N ILE A 59 5.22 12.64 -0.66
CA ILE A 59 3.95 13.30 -0.97
C ILE A 59 3.54 14.19 0.20
N ASN A 60 3.41 15.50 -0.03
CA ASN A 60 2.88 16.42 0.98
C ASN A 60 1.36 16.30 1.09
N ILE A 61 0.86 16.26 2.32
CA ILE A 61 -0.57 16.17 2.59
C ILE A 61 -1.09 17.58 2.91
N ILE A 62 -1.99 18.10 2.07
CA ILE A 62 -2.64 19.39 2.26
C ILE A 62 -4.09 19.17 2.65
N ALA A 63 -4.44 19.49 3.89
CA ALA A 63 -5.80 19.37 4.39
C ALA A 63 -6.68 20.54 3.88
N ALA A 64 -7.79 20.23 3.21
CA ALA A 64 -8.79 21.21 2.82
C ALA A 64 -9.52 21.75 4.06
N ASN A 65 -9.38 23.04 4.33
CA ASN A 65 -9.98 23.68 5.50
C ASN A 65 -11.37 24.30 5.22
N THR A 66 -11.79 24.34 3.95
CA THR A 66 -13.06 25.00 3.58
C THR A 66 -13.91 24.10 2.67
N PRO A 67 -15.26 24.16 2.79
CA PRO A 67 -16.18 23.45 1.91
C PRO A 67 -16.01 23.80 0.43
N GLN A 68 -15.70 25.07 0.13
CA GLN A 68 -15.52 25.57 -1.25
C GLN A 68 -14.36 24.86 -1.98
N ALA A 69 -13.33 24.46 -1.23
CA ALA A 69 -12.20 23.73 -1.76
C ALA A 69 -12.58 22.34 -2.29
N LYS A 70 -13.68 21.76 -1.82
CA LYS A 70 -14.19 20.43 -2.18
C LYS A 70 -15.16 20.43 -3.37
N GLY A 71 -15.73 21.56 -3.73
CA GLY A 71 -16.83 21.64 -4.72
C GLY A 71 -16.51 20.98 -6.06
N LYS A 72 -15.25 20.98 -6.50
CA LYS A 72 -14.83 20.30 -7.74
C LYS A 72 -14.83 18.76 -7.58
N VAL A 73 -14.33 18.26 -6.44
CA VAL A 73 -14.27 16.82 -6.15
C VAL A 73 -15.67 16.26 -5.94
N GLU A 74 -16.53 16.98 -5.21
CA GLU A 74 -17.93 16.59 -4.99
C GLU A 74 -18.71 16.53 -6.30
N LYS A 75 -18.56 17.54 -7.17
CA LYS A 75 -19.17 17.53 -8.51
C LYS A 75 -18.68 16.33 -9.35
N TRP A 76 -17.41 15.99 -9.25
CA TRP A 76 -16.85 14.83 -9.92
C TRP A 76 -17.42 13.52 -9.38
N ASN A 77 -17.46 13.35 -8.06
CA ASN A 77 -18.03 12.17 -7.42
C ASN A 77 -19.49 11.97 -7.85
N ASN A 78 -20.30 13.00 -7.82
CA ASN A 78 -21.68 12.94 -8.29
C ASN A 78 -21.77 12.55 -9.78
N THR A 79 -20.90 13.09 -10.63
CA THR A 79 -20.87 12.78 -12.05
C THR A 79 -20.53 11.31 -12.28
N ILE A 80 -19.54 10.77 -11.56
CA ILE A 80 -19.14 9.37 -11.66
C ILE A 80 -20.23 8.46 -11.11
N GLN A 81 -20.75 8.73 -9.92
CA GLN A 81 -21.79 7.91 -9.30
C GLN A 81 -23.04 7.78 -10.18
N ASN A 82 -23.52 8.89 -10.75
CA ASN A 82 -24.71 8.88 -11.59
C ASN A 82 -24.52 8.14 -12.94
N ARG A 83 -23.31 8.11 -13.47
CA ARG A 83 -23.03 7.48 -14.77
C ARG A 83 -22.58 6.04 -14.63
N LEU A 84 -21.66 5.77 -13.70
CA LEU A 84 -21.03 4.48 -13.54
C LEU A 84 -22.04 3.37 -13.26
N VAL A 85 -23.10 3.64 -12.47
CA VAL A 85 -24.17 2.67 -12.21
C VAL A 85 -24.87 2.22 -13.49
N ASN A 86 -25.12 3.15 -14.43
CA ASN A 86 -25.74 2.81 -15.70
C ASN A 86 -24.75 2.09 -16.64
N ASP A 87 -23.49 2.49 -16.63
CA ASP A 87 -22.45 1.86 -17.42
C ASP A 87 -22.11 0.45 -16.94
N ILE A 88 -22.10 0.19 -15.63
CA ILE A 88 -22.00 -1.16 -15.05
C ILE A 88 -23.05 -2.09 -15.61
N LYS A 89 -24.32 -1.63 -15.66
CA LYS A 89 -25.42 -2.41 -16.25
C LYS A 89 -25.25 -2.61 -17.75
N ARG A 90 -24.90 -1.54 -18.48
CA ARG A 90 -24.72 -1.56 -19.94
C ARG A 90 -23.61 -2.51 -20.38
N PHE A 91 -22.50 -2.55 -19.65
CA PHE A 91 -21.34 -3.39 -19.94
C PHE A 91 -21.41 -4.76 -19.24
N ASN A 92 -22.54 -5.05 -18.54
CA ASN A 92 -22.80 -6.31 -17.84
C ASN A 92 -21.67 -6.70 -16.86
N ILE A 93 -21.13 -5.73 -16.15
CA ILE A 93 -20.08 -5.93 -15.14
C ILE A 93 -20.71 -6.57 -13.92
N LYS A 94 -20.15 -7.72 -13.47
CA LYS A 94 -20.76 -8.54 -12.42
C LYS A 94 -19.92 -8.66 -11.15
N SER A 95 -18.65 -8.27 -11.20
CA SER A 95 -17.75 -8.35 -10.06
C SER A 95 -16.99 -7.05 -9.84
N ILE A 96 -16.46 -6.88 -8.62
CA ILE A 96 -15.60 -5.74 -8.28
C ILE A 96 -14.30 -5.81 -9.09
N ASP A 97 -13.76 -6.99 -9.35
CA ASP A 97 -12.54 -7.16 -10.14
C ASP A 97 -12.75 -6.74 -11.59
N GLU A 98 -13.88 -7.14 -12.21
CA GLU A 98 -14.27 -6.66 -13.52
C GLU A 98 -14.45 -5.15 -13.55
N LEU A 99 -15.07 -4.58 -12.50
CA LEU A 99 -15.25 -3.15 -12.36
C LEU A 99 -13.91 -2.41 -12.25
N ASN A 100 -12.99 -2.90 -11.44
CA ASN A 100 -11.66 -2.32 -11.29
C ASN A 100 -10.88 -2.34 -12.62
N LYS A 101 -10.95 -3.45 -13.34
CA LYS A 101 -10.33 -3.58 -14.66
C LYS A 101 -10.97 -2.60 -15.65
N PHE A 102 -12.29 -2.62 -15.80
CA PHE A 102 -13.03 -1.71 -16.68
C PHE A 102 -12.73 -0.24 -16.39
N PHE A 103 -12.70 0.12 -15.10
CA PHE A 103 -12.50 1.49 -14.65
C PHE A 103 -11.10 2.01 -15.01
N ASN A 104 -10.06 1.24 -14.73
CA ASN A 104 -8.69 1.69 -14.93
C ASN A 104 -8.16 1.50 -16.36
N ASP A 105 -8.60 0.45 -17.08
CA ASP A 105 -8.14 0.17 -18.43
C ASP A 105 -8.86 1.01 -19.50
N PHE A 106 -10.12 1.39 -19.22
CA PHE A 106 -10.95 2.08 -20.22
C PHE A 106 -11.61 3.36 -19.68
N TYR A 107 -12.32 3.27 -18.56
CA TYR A 107 -13.25 4.32 -18.13
C TYR A 107 -12.53 5.60 -17.68
N CYS A 108 -11.40 5.47 -17.00
CA CYS A 108 -10.57 6.61 -16.61
C CYS A 108 -10.09 7.41 -17.81
N ASP A 109 -9.61 6.75 -18.86
CA ASP A 109 -9.12 7.41 -20.07
C ASP A 109 -10.27 8.07 -20.87
N TYR A 110 -11.44 7.42 -20.93
CA TYR A 110 -12.64 8.01 -21.49
C TYR A 110 -13.05 9.28 -20.73
N LEU A 111 -13.07 9.24 -19.40
CA LEU A 111 -13.42 10.40 -18.57
C LEU A 111 -12.39 11.52 -18.70
N ASN A 112 -11.10 11.19 -18.71
CA ASN A 112 -10.02 12.15 -18.90
C ASN A 112 -10.15 12.87 -20.26
N LYS A 113 -10.34 12.14 -21.36
CA LYS A 113 -10.53 12.73 -22.67
C LYS A 113 -11.74 13.66 -22.75
N LYS A 114 -12.79 13.34 -22.01
CA LYS A 114 -14.05 14.09 -22.06
C LYS A 114 -14.08 15.32 -21.17
N TYR A 115 -13.38 15.29 -20.03
CA TYR A 115 -13.57 16.28 -18.96
C TYR A 115 -12.27 16.90 -18.44
N ALA A 116 -11.09 16.39 -18.82
CA ALA A 116 -9.85 17.04 -18.41
C ALA A 116 -9.65 18.32 -19.18
N TYR A 117 -9.14 19.33 -18.49
CA TYR A 117 -8.71 20.60 -19.06
C TYR A 117 -7.19 20.68 -18.97
N GLU A 118 -6.57 21.34 -19.92
CA GLU A 118 -5.17 21.67 -19.80
C GLU A 118 -4.93 22.58 -18.58
N PRO A 119 -3.87 22.34 -17.82
CA PRO A 119 -3.52 23.19 -16.70
C PRO A 119 -3.18 24.59 -17.20
N LYS A 120 -3.49 25.61 -16.39
CA LYS A 120 -3.17 27.01 -16.72
C LYS A 120 -1.67 27.25 -16.75
N GLU A 121 -0.92 26.55 -15.90
CA GLU A 121 0.52 26.64 -15.80
C GLU A 121 1.15 25.45 -16.54
N LYS A 122 2.22 25.71 -17.30
CA LYS A 122 2.98 24.68 -17.99
C LYS A 122 3.83 23.91 -16.98
N GLY A 123 3.80 22.59 -17.05
CA GLY A 123 4.58 21.71 -16.19
C GLY A 123 3.71 20.60 -15.59
N SER A 124 4.36 19.72 -14.87
CA SER A 124 3.72 18.62 -14.15
C SER A 124 4.16 18.63 -12.69
N SER A 125 3.22 18.55 -11.76
CA SER A 125 3.49 18.31 -10.34
C SER A 125 3.60 16.82 -10.01
N PHE A 126 3.89 15.99 -11.03
CA PHE A 126 4.19 14.57 -10.86
C PHE A 126 5.67 14.33 -11.14
N VAL A 127 6.33 13.68 -10.20
CA VAL A 127 7.74 13.27 -10.33
C VAL A 127 7.79 11.83 -10.84
N PRO A 128 8.60 11.53 -11.87
CA PRO A 128 8.74 10.15 -12.35
C PRO A 128 9.19 9.20 -11.24
N ILE A 129 8.63 7.98 -11.22
CA ILE A 129 8.91 6.96 -10.19
C ILE A 129 10.27 6.26 -10.35
N ASN A 130 11.26 6.87 -10.92
CA ASN A 130 12.56 6.31 -11.28
C ASN A 130 13.12 5.35 -10.20
N ASN A 131 13.21 4.05 -10.52
CA ASN A 131 13.87 3.00 -9.72
C ASN A 131 13.44 2.89 -8.22
N ILE A 132 12.28 3.42 -7.85
CA ILE A 132 11.76 3.31 -6.48
C ILE A 132 11.14 1.94 -6.28
N ASP A 133 11.64 1.18 -5.31
CA ASP A 133 11.05 -0.11 -4.92
C ASP A 133 9.81 0.10 -4.05
N LEU A 134 8.64 0.09 -4.69
CA LEU A 134 7.36 0.18 -4.01
C LEU A 134 7.09 -0.97 -3.03
N SER A 135 7.80 -2.09 -3.15
CA SER A 135 7.55 -3.26 -2.29
C SER A 135 7.86 -2.99 -0.83
N ASN A 136 8.81 -2.10 -0.55
CA ASN A 136 9.21 -1.72 0.79
C ASN A 136 8.52 -0.43 1.29
N ILE A 137 7.84 0.30 0.39
CA ILE A 137 7.13 1.55 0.71
C ILE A 137 5.65 1.28 0.99
N LEU A 138 4.97 0.50 0.13
CA LEU A 138 3.54 0.20 0.28
C LEU A 138 3.27 -0.77 1.44
N CYS A 139 3.79 -0.43 2.63
CA CYS A 139 3.81 -1.28 3.81
C CYS A 139 3.14 -0.59 5.00
N ILE A 140 2.45 -1.38 5.81
CA ILE A 140 2.21 -1.01 7.20
C ILE A 140 3.47 -1.28 8.00
N ARG A 141 3.76 -0.40 8.98
CA ARG A 141 4.96 -0.52 9.80
C ARG A 141 4.63 -0.43 11.29
N GLU A 142 5.33 -1.23 12.08
CA GLU A 142 5.20 -1.21 13.53
C GLU A 142 6.47 -1.71 14.20
N GLU A 143 6.80 -1.10 15.33
CA GLU A 143 7.95 -1.51 16.14
C GLU A 143 7.62 -2.77 16.94
N ARG A 144 8.52 -3.74 16.91
CA ARG A 144 8.45 -4.98 17.68
C ARG A 144 9.81 -5.31 18.28
N LYS A 145 9.79 -6.04 19.40
CA LYS A 145 11.01 -6.54 20.04
C LYS A 145 11.31 -7.96 19.59
N MET A 146 12.58 -8.23 19.36
CA MET A 146 13.06 -9.58 19.10
C MET A 146 12.80 -10.47 20.33
N LEU A 147 12.23 -11.64 20.10
CA LEU A 147 11.99 -12.68 21.09
C LEU A 147 13.12 -13.71 21.09
N ASP A 148 13.01 -14.73 21.95
CA ASP A 148 13.97 -15.85 21.97
C ASP A 148 13.95 -16.60 20.63
N GLY A 149 15.11 -17.12 20.21
CA GLY A 149 15.26 -17.90 19.00
C GLY A 149 15.22 -17.07 17.69
N ASN A 150 15.52 -15.78 17.77
CA ASN A 150 15.49 -14.84 16.64
C ASN A 150 14.10 -14.76 15.97
N VAL A 151 13.07 -14.70 16.79
CA VAL A 151 11.67 -14.68 16.38
C VAL A 151 11.03 -13.34 16.73
N ILE A 152 10.16 -12.88 15.86
CA ILE A 152 9.28 -11.73 16.11
C ILE A 152 7.82 -12.17 16.04
N SER A 153 6.95 -11.56 16.83
CA SER A 153 5.51 -11.77 16.78
C SER A 153 4.84 -10.63 15.99
N TRP A 154 4.00 -10.99 15.02
CA TRP A 154 3.23 -10.05 14.23
C TRP A 154 1.87 -10.61 13.87
N LYS A 155 0.80 -9.89 14.22
CA LYS A 155 -0.60 -10.28 13.92
C LYS A 155 -0.91 -11.75 14.22
N ASN A 156 -0.58 -12.18 15.44
CA ASN A 156 -0.76 -13.55 15.93
C ASN A 156 0.06 -14.63 15.21
N ASN A 157 1.00 -14.25 14.38
CA ASN A 157 1.95 -15.15 13.74
C ASN A 157 3.36 -14.88 14.26
N TYR A 158 4.23 -15.88 14.08
CA TYR A 158 5.64 -15.78 14.42
C TYR A 158 6.49 -15.82 13.15
N TYR A 159 7.51 -14.96 13.13
CA TYR A 159 8.40 -14.84 11.98
C TYR A 159 9.85 -14.91 12.44
N GLN A 160 10.66 -15.64 11.68
CA GLN A 160 12.10 -15.69 11.88
C GLN A 160 12.78 -14.81 10.84
N VAL A 161 13.71 -13.99 11.29
CA VAL A 161 14.48 -13.10 10.40
C VAL A 161 15.59 -13.88 9.74
N ILE A 162 15.73 -13.77 8.41
CA ILE A 162 16.71 -14.50 7.62
C ILE A 162 17.61 -13.56 6.82
N ASN A 163 18.84 -14.00 6.59
CA ASN A 163 19.78 -13.38 5.66
C ASN A 163 19.42 -13.73 4.20
N GLU A 164 20.12 -13.15 3.24
CA GLU A 164 19.95 -13.43 1.81
C GLU A 164 20.25 -14.89 1.42
N ASP A 165 21.17 -15.54 2.15
CA ASP A 165 21.50 -16.96 2.01
C ASP A 165 20.52 -17.90 2.72
N ASN A 166 19.39 -17.37 3.21
CA ASN A 166 18.38 -18.06 4.00
C ASN A 166 18.84 -18.55 5.39
N SER A 167 20.06 -18.24 5.82
CA SER A 167 20.48 -18.49 7.19
C SER A 167 19.73 -17.57 8.18
N ILE A 168 19.59 -18.02 9.42
CA ILE A 168 18.94 -17.22 10.46
C ILE A 168 19.81 -16.01 10.80
N LYS A 169 19.24 -14.82 10.70
CA LYS A 169 19.89 -13.59 11.17
C LYS A 169 19.92 -13.57 12.68
N GLN A 170 21.13 -13.55 13.25
CA GLN A 170 21.31 -13.44 14.69
C GLN A 170 21.09 -12.00 15.15
N ILE A 171 20.08 -11.80 16.01
CA ILE A 171 19.73 -10.52 16.59
C ILE A 171 19.44 -10.75 18.07
N PHE A 172 20.00 -9.92 18.94
CA PHE A 172 19.83 -10.07 20.39
C PHE A 172 18.36 -9.93 20.80
N LYS A 173 17.95 -10.78 21.73
CA LYS A 173 16.63 -10.67 22.37
C LYS A 173 16.42 -9.28 22.96
N GLY A 174 15.20 -8.75 22.80
CA GLY A 174 14.82 -7.42 23.29
C GLY A 174 15.21 -6.27 22.36
N THR A 175 15.99 -6.52 21.28
CA THR A 175 16.30 -5.50 20.27
C THR A 175 15.00 -5.05 19.60
N SER A 176 14.79 -3.73 19.57
CA SER A 176 13.68 -3.13 18.82
C SER A 176 13.95 -3.18 17.31
N LEU A 177 12.95 -3.63 16.57
CA LEU A 177 12.97 -3.78 15.13
C LEU A 177 11.71 -3.17 14.53
N MET A 178 11.83 -2.58 13.36
CA MET A 178 10.67 -2.12 12.61
C MET A 178 10.22 -3.22 11.64
N ILE A 179 9.01 -3.73 11.84
CA ILE A 179 8.35 -4.65 10.91
C ILE A 179 7.70 -3.84 9.79
N TYR A 180 7.82 -4.36 8.59
CA TYR A 180 7.15 -3.89 7.39
C TYR A 180 6.34 -5.02 6.78
N GLN A 181 5.02 -4.87 6.71
CA GLN A 181 4.18 -5.79 5.96
C GLN A 181 3.62 -5.08 4.74
N ASN A 182 3.98 -5.56 3.55
CA ASN A 182 3.41 -5.02 2.33
C ASN A 182 1.89 -5.23 2.32
N VAL A 183 1.16 -4.15 2.07
CA VAL A 183 -0.32 -4.15 2.16
C VAL A 183 -0.95 -5.05 1.10
N LEU A 184 -0.35 -5.13 -0.09
CA LEU A 184 -0.89 -5.87 -1.23
C LEU A 184 -0.44 -7.33 -1.25
N THR A 185 0.86 -7.57 -1.13
CA THR A 185 1.44 -8.93 -1.22
C THR A 185 1.43 -9.67 0.11
N LYS A 186 1.17 -8.98 1.24
CA LYS A 186 1.20 -9.50 2.62
C LYS A 186 2.59 -9.99 3.06
N ILE A 187 3.61 -9.81 2.23
CA ILE A 187 5.00 -10.16 2.58
C ILE A 187 5.46 -9.33 3.78
N VAL A 188 6.07 -10.01 4.74
CA VAL A 188 6.61 -9.41 5.96
C VAL A 188 8.13 -9.32 5.83
N LYS A 189 8.67 -8.13 6.08
CA LYS A 189 10.11 -7.87 6.18
C LYS A 189 10.41 -7.15 7.49
N VAL A 190 11.67 -7.17 7.88
CA VAL A 190 12.16 -6.46 9.06
C VAL A 190 13.24 -5.49 8.64
N LYS A 191 13.13 -4.24 9.09
CA LYS A 191 14.23 -3.28 8.98
C LYS A 191 15.04 -3.30 10.28
N TYR A 192 16.31 -3.67 10.16
CA TYR A 192 17.28 -3.66 11.24
C TYR A 192 18.46 -2.79 10.83
N TYR A 193 18.73 -1.75 11.60
CA TYR A 193 19.53 -0.59 11.16
C TYR A 193 18.97 -0.05 9.82
N ASN A 194 19.76 0.03 8.77
CA ASN A 194 19.34 0.52 7.45
C ASN A 194 19.10 -0.59 6.43
N HIS A 195 19.06 -1.87 6.84
CA HIS A 195 18.87 -3.01 5.96
C HIS A 195 17.51 -3.65 6.14
N PHE A 196 16.88 -4.05 5.02
CA PHE A 196 15.69 -4.88 5.02
C PHE A 196 16.09 -6.35 4.96
N TYR A 197 15.55 -7.12 5.89
CA TYR A 197 15.71 -8.58 5.96
C TYR A 197 14.39 -9.24 5.65
N ASN A 198 14.45 -10.34 4.90
CA ASN A 198 13.30 -11.19 4.68
C ASN A 198 12.95 -11.95 5.96
N THR A 199 11.71 -12.43 6.02
CA THR A 199 11.27 -13.24 7.13
C THR A 199 10.61 -14.52 6.65
N VAL A 200 10.63 -15.54 7.48
CA VAL A 200 9.94 -16.80 7.29
C VAL A 200 8.93 -16.97 8.41
N GLN A 201 7.68 -17.21 8.05
CA GLN A 201 6.67 -17.54 9.04
C GLN A 201 6.94 -18.92 9.62
N ILE A 202 6.80 -19.04 10.95
CA ILE A 202 6.98 -20.30 11.68
C ILE A 202 5.75 -20.57 12.55
N GLU A 203 5.46 -21.87 12.76
CA GLU A 203 4.37 -22.32 13.64
C GLU A 203 4.82 -22.32 15.11
N GLY A 204 4.66 -21.19 15.79
CA GLY A 204 4.96 -21.08 17.22
C GLY A 204 6.44 -20.82 17.59
N HIS A 205 6.67 -20.57 18.88
CA HIS A 205 7.95 -20.10 19.43
C HIS A 205 9.03 -21.18 19.59
N ARG A 206 8.62 -22.46 19.62
CA ARG A 206 9.48 -23.61 19.97
C ARG A 206 9.28 -24.74 18.97
N GLN A 207 9.59 -24.52 17.69
CA GLN A 207 9.46 -25.59 16.72
C GLN A 207 10.71 -26.47 16.61
N ASP A 208 10.42 -27.75 16.27
CA ASP A 208 11.39 -28.72 15.82
C ASP A 208 12.24 -28.14 14.66
N PRO A 209 13.59 -28.22 14.71
CA PRO A 209 14.46 -27.69 13.66
C PRO A 209 14.13 -28.20 12.26
N VAL A 210 13.67 -29.43 12.12
CA VAL A 210 13.31 -30.06 10.82
C VAL A 210 12.06 -29.39 10.23
N LYS A 211 11.04 -29.14 11.05
CA LYS A 211 9.84 -28.44 10.58
C LYS A 211 10.11 -26.96 10.21
N ARG A 212 11.05 -26.32 10.89
CA ARG A 212 11.48 -24.96 10.53
C ARG A 212 12.11 -24.90 9.14
N GLU A 213 12.97 -25.85 8.81
CA GLU A 213 13.65 -25.86 7.53
C GLU A 213 12.67 -26.13 6.37
N GLN A 214 11.70 -27.03 6.57
CA GLN A 214 10.67 -27.29 5.57
C GLN A 214 9.81 -26.06 5.29
N LEU A 215 9.36 -25.37 6.33
CA LEU A 215 8.59 -24.11 6.21
C LEU A 215 9.38 -23.01 5.51
N ARG A 216 10.70 -22.93 5.71
CA ARG A 216 11.56 -21.98 5.00
C ARG A 216 11.57 -22.24 3.51
N ILE A 217 11.72 -23.49 3.10
CA ILE A 217 11.71 -23.90 1.68
C ILE A 217 10.36 -23.57 1.03
N ASP A 218 9.27 -23.87 1.72
CA ASP A 218 7.91 -23.64 1.19
C ASP A 218 7.60 -22.14 1.04
N ASN A 219 8.00 -21.32 2.01
CA ASN A 219 7.82 -19.86 1.95
C ASN A 219 8.73 -19.22 0.88
N GLN A 220 9.94 -19.74 0.66
CA GLN A 220 10.80 -19.25 -0.40
C GLN A 220 10.18 -19.48 -1.78
N LYS A 221 9.59 -20.66 -2.01
CA LYS A 221 8.86 -20.95 -3.25
C LYS A 221 7.67 -20.03 -3.47
N GLN A 222 6.94 -19.66 -2.38
CA GLN A 222 5.85 -18.70 -2.46
C GLN A 222 6.33 -17.29 -2.81
N LEU A 223 7.45 -16.85 -2.21
CA LEU A 223 8.08 -15.55 -2.52
C LEU A 223 8.50 -15.47 -4.00
N GLU A 224 9.11 -16.52 -4.53
CA GLU A 224 9.51 -16.58 -5.94
C GLU A 224 8.32 -16.59 -6.91
N GLN A 225 7.15 -17.11 -6.49
CA GLN A 225 5.92 -17.08 -7.27
C GLN A 225 5.24 -15.69 -7.27
N VAL A 226 5.37 -14.94 -6.19
CA VAL A 226 4.76 -13.60 -6.05
C VAL A 226 5.62 -12.51 -6.73
N LEU A 227 6.93 -12.78 -6.90
CA LEU A 227 7.87 -11.83 -7.52
C LEU A 227 8.00 -12.00 -9.05
N LYS A 228 7.39 -13.07 -9.62
CA LYS A 228 7.23 -13.27 -11.07
C LYS A 228 5.90 -12.71 -11.56
#